data_c0c8bd5758037680c9436a6f8789cb93
#
_entry.id   c0c8bd5758037680c9436a6f8789cb93
#
_cell.length_a   1.000
_cell.length_b   1.000
_cell.length_c   1.000
_cell.angle_alpha   90.00
_cell.angle_beta   90.00
_cell.angle_gamma   90.00
#
_symmetry.space_group_name_H-M   'P 1'
#
loop_
_entity.id
_entity.type
_entity.pdbx_description
1 polymer ?
#
loop_
_entity_poly.entity_id
_entity_poly.type
_entity_poly.pdbx_seq_one_letter_code
_entity_poly.pdbx_strand_id
1 'polypeptide(L)'
;SPLTELSAPTLKYIDLAGNNISDLSLFKKLPNKLPSLEEISVERNNISDVSPLADFASTKIKVFDLDDNHITDLSSLTNNKMPNLQRLYVRSQSFYVETPVVTSSKYEFSLQPSVFGITKPVKITATNPKATIDPITSKITYSAEVMAKRPKYSSNRVSGVSGVTYSWDEDIPFNGSNNLVEYNGTFYKPLTYVEPPQVVSYNSGLTYELGTPLTEQQFLNDLNVITDQPTTITTNFDKVLKDVNSVGFYPVTIKASNIEGNTEFTTSVLIKYKPPVITADAEYTYLVGDKVNATQFRADVNATLTGEGTLRDDFIYKVRLNTAGDYVVTLSSPKSGYYEQDAIPVTVIVHVKELLELQIPDEFRMDIDANADSVPISDKKQTLTCYGSSGKAELEVIDRRTVRQGWTITGAMTPFTNSGGDILQTSLKYQSKSPSSSPIYLNTTNQPIEKKQSAVTDPKYDSTIVNLEDSLSMEIEPNDALVNDSYESKITWTLEDAPRP
;
A
#
# COMPACT_ATOMS: atom_id res chain seq x y z
N SER A 1 9.90 -55.14 -38.95
CA SER A 1 10.45 -56.23 -38.08
C SER A 1 10.97 -57.39 -38.95
N PRO A 2 12.13 -57.96 -38.69
CA PRO A 2 12.64 -59.13 -39.40
C PRO A 2 11.66 -60.29 -39.45
N LEU A 3 10.81 -60.42 -38.42
CA LEU A 3 9.77 -61.46 -38.32
C LEU A 3 8.70 -61.37 -39.44
N THR A 4 8.47 -60.20 -40.01
CA THR A 4 7.48 -60.05 -41.08
C THR A 4 7.96 -60.63 -42.40
N GLU A 5 9.22 -60.75 -42.55
CA GLU A 5 9.86 -61.30 -43.76
C GLU A 5 10.25 -62.77 -43.63
N LEU A 6 10.18 -63.33 -42.40
CA LEU A 6 10.53 -64.72 -42.14
C LEU A 6 9.52 -65.68 -42.76
N SER A 7 10.02 -66.57 -43.64
CA SER A 7 9.26 -67.68 -44.23
C SER A 7 10.10 -68.95 -44.13
N ALA A 8 9.70 -69.85 -43.21
CA ALA A 8 10.46 -71.06 -42.94
C ALA A 8 9.42 -72.20 -42.63
N PRO A 9 8.92 -72.90 -43.66
CA PRO A 9 7.78 -73.82 -43.52
C PRO A 9 8.08 -75.03 -42.62
N THR A 10 9.34 -75.35 -42.36
CA THR A 10 9.79 -76.49 -41.51
C THR A 10 10.19 -76.07 -40.11
N LEU A 11 10.22 -74.77 -39.80
CA LEU A 11 10.62 -74.25 -38.50
C LEU A 11 9.63 -74.68 -37.42
N LYS A 12 10.14 -75.31 -36.37
CA LYS A 12 9.32 -75.82 -35.23
C LYS A 12 9.39 -74.95 -34.00
N TYR A 13 10.49 -74.20 -33.82
CA TYR A 13 10.74 -73.45 -32.61
C TYR A 13 11.29 -72.04 -32.95
N ILE A 14 10.76 -71.03 -32.25
CA ILE A 14 11.27 -69.69 -32.27
C ILE A 14 11.56 -69.25 -30.84
N ASP A 15 12.80 -68.83 -30.64
CA ASP A 15 13.24 -68.20 -29.40
C ASP A 15 13.52 -66.73 -29.64
N LEU A 16 12.72 -65.86 -28.98
CA LEU A 16 12.82 -64.43 -28.96
C LEU A 16 13.01 -63.90 -27.52
N ALA A 17 13.46 -64.78 -26.65
CA ALA A 17 13.65 -64.44 -25.24
C ALA A 17 14.71 -63.35 -25.06
N GLY A 18 14.58 -62.52 -24.03
CA GLY A 18 15.56 -61.50 -23.65
C GLY A 18 15.67 -60.32 -24.62
N ASN A 19 14.60 -59.97 -25.29
CA ASN A 19 14.50 -58.83 -26.22
C ASN A 19 13.67 -57.67 -25.62
N ASN A 20 13.33 -56.69 -26.41
CA ASN A 20 12.46 -55.54 -26.02
C ASN A 20 11.10 -55.59 -26.71
N ILE A 21 10.52 -56.80 -26.90
CA ILE A 21 9.23 -56.94 -27.55
C ILE A 21 8.13 -56.49 -26.61
N SER A 22 7.33 -55.51 -27.05
CA SER A 22 6.16 -55.01 -26.32
C SER A 22 4.84 -55.25 -27.08
N ASP A 23 4.91 -55.51 -28.39
CA ASP A 23 3.76 -55.67 -29.28
C ASP A 23 3.75 -57.03 -29.93
N LEU A 24 2.68 -57.79 -29.66
CA LEU A 24 2.46 -59.11 -30.25
C LEU A 24 1.61 -59.09 -31.52
N SER A 25 1.23 -57.93 -32.07
CA SER A 25 0.34 -57.81 -33.21
C SER A 25 0.86 -58.54 -34.45
N LEU A 26 2.18 -58.63 -34.61
CA LEU A 26 2.79 -59.32 -35.74
C LEU A 26 2.64 -60.85 -35.67
N PHE A 27 2.44 -61.40 -34.48
CA PHE A 27 2.30 -62.86 -34.27
C PHE A 27 1.06 -63.40 -35.01
N LYS A 28 -0.01 -62.64 -35.18
CA LYS A 28 -1.22 -63.02 -35.94
C LYS A 28 -0.88 -63.60 -37.35
N LYS A 29 0.25 -63.20 -37.94
CA LYS A 29 0.65 -63.57 -39.28
C LYS A 29 1.62 -64.76 -39.35
N LEU A 30 2.16 -65.19 -38.20
CA LEU A 30 3.16 -66.28 -38.10
C LEU A 30 2.61 -67.65 -38.52
N PRO A 31 1.37 -68.07 -38.20
CA PRO A 31 0.84 -69.34 -38.60
C PRO A 31 0.83 -69.54 -40.11
N ASN A 32 0.64 -68.53 -40.88
CA ASN A 32 0.62 -68.60 -42.38
C ASN A 32 2.03 -68.69 -42.97
N LYS A 33 3.01 -68.14 -42.27
CA LYS A 33 4.43 -68.10 -42.73
C LYS A 33 5.26 -69.24 -42.17
N LEU A 34 4.89 -69.75 -41.02
CA LEU A 34 5.54 -70.81 -40.23
C LEU A 34 4.56 -71.90 -39.86
N PRO A 35 4.03 -72.65 -40.85
CA PRO A 35 2.92 -73.60 -40.60
C PRO A 35 3.33 -74.82 -39.78
N SER A 36 4.62 -75.08 -39.56
CA SER A 36 5.11 -76.17 -38.72
C SER A 36 5.51 -75.75 -37.32
N LEU A 37 5.25 -74.47 -36.95
CA LEU A 37 5.69 -73.96 -35.66
C LEU A 37 4.94 -74.63 -34.52
N GLU A 38 5.70 -75.19 -33.59
CA GLU A 38 5.19 -75.94 -32.42
C GLU A 38 5.47 -75.21 -31.10
N GLU A 39 6.50 -74.36 -31.07
CA GLU A 39 6.94 -73.70 -29.84
C GLU A 39 7.40 -72.28 -30.09
N ILE A 40 6.96 -71.33 -29.23
CA ILE A 40 7.34 -69.94 -29.25
C ILE A 40 7.76 -69.50 -27.82
N SER A 41 8.96 -68.98 -27.69
CA SER A 41 9.39 -68.29 -26.47
C SER A 41 9.56 -66.77 -26.74
N VAL A 42 8.88 -65.98 -25.92
CA VAL A 42 9.04 -64.51 -25.78
C VAL A 42 9.31 -64.13 -24.33
N GLU A 43 9.89 -65.05 -23.59
CA GLU A 43 10.33 -64.87 -22.21
C GLU A 43 11.24 -63.63 -22.08
N ARG A 44 11.22 -62.91 -20.96
CA ARG A 44 12.07 -61.74 -20.65
C ARG A 44 11.96 -60.65 -21.68
N ASN A 45 10.75 -60.21 -21.98
CA ASN A 45 10.42 -59.12 -22.86
C ASN A 45 9.63 -58.01 -22.13
N ASN A 46 9.04 -57.04 -22.84
CA ASN A 46 8.25 -55.95 -22.31
C ASN A 46 6.75 -56.08 -22.64
N ILE A 47 6.24 -57.31 -22.77
CA ILE A 47 4.87 -57.60 -23.18
C ILE A 47 3.93 -57.33 -22.00
N SER A 48 2.92 -56.47 -22.21
CA SER A 48 1.83 -56.23 -21.25
C SER A 48 0.45 -56.58 -21.82
N ASP A 49 0.29 -56.55 -23.15
CA ASP A 49 -0.95 -56.87 -23.85
C ASP A 49 -0.82 -58.19 -24.62
N VAL A 50 -1.61 -59.18 -24.25
CA VAL A 50 -1.70 -60.47 -24.91
C VAL A 50 -2.94 -60.59 -25.81
N SER A 51 -3.74 -59.56 -25.94
CA SER A 51 -4.95 -59.56 -26.82
C SER A 51 -4.67 -59.97 -28.27
N PRO A 52 -3.49 -59.64 -28.87
CA PRO A 52 -3.18 -60.12 -30.20
C PRO A 52 -3.12 -61.64 -30.35
N LEU A 53 -2.86 -62.37 -29.23
CA LEU A 53 -2.83 -63.88 -29.23
C LEU A 53 -4.22 -64.47 -29.35
N ALA A 54 -5.28 -63.78 -29.01
CA ALA A 54 -6.65 -64.25 -29.22
C ALA A 54 -6.95 -64.61 -30.71
N ASP A 55 -6.29 -63.85 -31.61
CA ASP A 55 -6.39 -64.07 -33.05
C ASP A 55 -5.27 -64.94 -33.64
N PHE A 56 -4.35 -65.39 -32.82
CA PHE A 56 -3.26 -66.29 -33.26
C PHE A 56 -3.82 -67.70 -33.50
N ALA A 57 -4.24 -67.95 -34.73
CA ALA A 57 -4.84 -69.24 -35.12
C ALA A 57 -3.81 -70.23 -35.58
N SER A 58 -3.42 -71.17 -34.73
CA SER A 58 -2.49 -72.25 -35.07
C SER A 58 -2.90 -73.59 -34.44
N THR A 59 -3.03 -74.56 -35.25
CA THR A 59 -3.30 -75.99 -34.84
C THR A 59 -2.01 -76.78 -34.51
N LYS A 60 -0.82 -76.14 -34.67
CA LYS A 60 0.46 -76.82 -34.40
C LYS A 60 1.14 -76.37 -33.13
N ILE A 61 0.84 -75.18 -32.62
CA ILE A 61 1.42 -74.68 -31.38
C ILE A 61 1.06 -75.58 -30.20
N LYS A 62 2.11 -75.98 -29.49
CA LYS A 62 2.04 -76.80 -28.28
C LYS A 62 2.51 -76.04 -27.04
N VAL A 63 3.50 -75.15 -27.22
CA VAL A 63 4.13 -74.42 -26.13
C VAL A 63 4.18 -72.92 -26.48
N PHE A 64 3.74 -72.06 -25.59
CA PHE A 64 3.90 -70.64 -25.68
C PHE A 64 4.46 -70.12 -24.34
N ASP A 65 5.66 -69.54 -24.40
CA ASP A 65 6.34 -69.04 -23.21
C ASP A 65 6.31 -67.49 -23.18
N LEU A 66 5.62 -66.94 -22.17
CA LEU A 66 5.46 -65.53 -21.86
C LEU A 66 6.05 -65.17 -20.49
N ASP A 67 6.90 -66.01 -19.93
CA ASP A 67 7.50 -65.78 -18.60
C ASP A 67 8.28 -64.46 -18.57
N ASP A 68 8.47 -63.88 -17.39
CA ASP A 68 9.25 -62.69 -17.14
C ASP A 68 8.86 -61.46 -18.05
N ASN A 69 7.55 -61.18 -18.15
CA ASN A 69 6.98 -60.05 -18.86
C ASN A 69 6.21 -59.11 -17.91
N HIS A 70 5.27 -58.31 -18.42
CA HIS A 70 4.47 -57.31 -17.66
C HIS A 70 2.96 -57.55 -17.77
N ILE A 71 2.54 -58.79 -17.96
CA ILE A 71 1.18 -59.18 -18.23
C ILE A 71 0.37 -59.18 -16.91
N THR A 72 -0.74 -58.44 -16.89
CA THR A 72 -1.67 -58.37 -15.76
C THR A 72 -3.09 -58.82 -16.14
N ASP A 73 -3.38 -59.05 -17.43
CA ASP A 73 -4.69 -59.45 -17.91
C ASP A 73 -4.57 -60.55 -18.99
N LEU A 74 -5.14 -61.71 -18.69
CA LEU A 74 -5.24 -62.85 -19.63
C LEU A 74 -6.65 -63.02 -20.18
N SER A 75 -7.62 -62.15 -19.89
CA SER A 75 -9.03 -62.33 -20.26
C SER A 75 -9.27 -62.45 -21.77
N SER A 76 -8.40 -61.82 -22.56
CA SER A 76 -8.44 -61.91 -24.03
C SER A 76 -8.20 -63.33 -24.56
N LEU A 77 -7.56 -64.22 -23.79
CA LEU A 77 -7.27 -65.61 -24.17
C LEU A 77 -8.46 -66.57 -23.98
N THR A 78 -9.59 -66.09 -23.44
CA THR A 78 -10.82 -66.90 -23.30
C THR A 78 -11.25 -67.55 -24.59
N ASN A 79 -11.06 -66.88 -25.72
CA ASN A 79 -11.45 -67.33 -27.07
C ASN A 79 -10.21 -67.61 -27.96
N ASN A 80 -9.14 -68.13 -27.40
CA ASN A 80 -7.92 -68.38 -28.16
C ASN A 80 -8.18 -69.42 -29.27
N LYS A 81 -7.39 -69.32 -30.33
CA LYS A 81 -7.47 -70.17 -31.52
C LYS A 81 -6.33 -71.18 -31.64
N MET A 82 -5.79 -71.59 -30.49
CA MET A 82 -4.68 -72.55 -30.33
C MET A 82 -5.18 -73.85 -29.69
N PRO A 83 -5.97 -74.71 -30.38
CA PRO A 83 -6.62 -75.90 -29.72
C PRO A 83 -5.67 -76.97 -29.24
N ASN A 84 -4.44 -76.99 -29.74
CA ASN A 84 -3.43 -77.98 -29.39
C ASN A 84 -2.39 -77.41 -28.43
N LEU A 85 -2.58 -76.19 -27.89
CA LEU A 85 -1.66 -75.62 -26.88
C LEU A 85 -1.75 -76.41 -25.61
N GLN A 86 -0.62 -77.02 -25.24
CA GLN A 86 -0.48 -77.87 -24.05
C GLN A 86 0.11 -77.13 -22.86
N ARG A 87 0.97 -76.13 -23.14
CA ARG A 87 1.66 -75.38 -22.09
C ARG A 87 1.65 -73.92 -22.47
N LEU A 88 1.11 -73.12 -21.59
CA LEU A 88 1.21 -71.66 -21.62
C LEU A 88 1.89 -71.21 -20.32
N TYR A 89 3.10 -70.68 -20.42
CA TYR A 89 3.85 -70.20 -19.27
C TYR A 89 3.67 -68.68 -19.18
N VAL A 90 3.23 -68.20 -18.02
CA VAL A 90 3.01 -66.76 -17.73
C VAL A 90 3.48 -66.46 -16.29
N ARG A 91 4.63 -67.01 -15.96
CA ARG A 91 5.22 -66.86 -14.62
C ARG A 91 6.05 -65.60 -14.51
N SER A 92 6.37 -65.18 -13.28
CA SER A 92 7.30 -64.11 -12.94
C SER A 92 6.92 -62.78 -13.57
N GLN A 93 5.64 -62.48 -13.70
CA GLN A 93 5.19 -61.22 -14.25
C GLN A 93 5.53 -60.06 -13.28
N SER A 94 6.04 -58.96 -13.80
CA SER A 94 6.41 -57.79 -13.00
C SER A 94 5.77 -56.54 -13.57
N PHE A 95 4.81 -55.95 -12.88
CA PHE A 95 4.12 -54.77 -13.34
C PHE A 95 4.50 -53.55 -12.47
N TYR A 96 5.01 -52.51 -13.11
CA TYR A 96 5.43 -51.25 -12.47
C TYR A 96 4.53 -50.14 -12.89
N VAL A 97 3.93 -49.44 -11.91
CA VAL A 97 3.22 -48.19 -12.16
C VAL A 97 4.23 -47.04 -12.14
N GLU A 98 4.33 -46.29 -13.23
CA GLU A 98 5.29 -45.21 -13.33
C GLU A 98 4.92 -44.00 -12.43
N THR A 99 3.64 -43.73 -12.28
CA THR A 99 3.17 -42.57 -11.52
C THR A 99 2.92 -42.91 -10.07
N PRO A 100 3.65 -42.30 -9.11
CA PRO A 100 3.39 -42.45 -7.70
C PRO A 100 1.99 -41.95 -7.30
N VAL A 101 1.37 -42.60 -6.35
CA VAL A 101 0.18 -42.11 -5.68
C VAL A 101 0.59 -41.29 -4.47
N VAL A 102 0.04 -40.08 -4.35
CA VAL A 102 0.24 -39.21 -3.18
C VAL A 102 -0.60 -39.81 -2.02
N THR A 103 0.02 -40.00 -0.89
CA THR A 103 -0.63 -40.57 0.30
C THR A 103 -0.10 -39.93 1.58
N SER A 104 -0.77 -40.24 2.69
CA SER A 104 -0.37 -39.82 4.03
C SER A 104 0.19 -41.00 4.81
N SER A 105 1.16 -40.76 5.68
CA SER A 105 1.65 -41.71 6.61
C SER A 105 0.69 -41.99 7.80
N LYS A 106 -0.34 -41.18 7.97
CA LYS A 106 -1.26 -41.24 9.13
C LYS A 106 -2.55 -42.03 8.87
N TYR A 107 -2.83 -42.33 7.61
CA TYR A 107 -4.07 -43.01 7.23
C TYR A 107 -3.82 -44.35 6.56
N GLU A 108 -4.89 -45.13 6.50
CA GLU A 108 -4.89 -46.32 5.67
C GLU A 108 -4.74 -45.98 4.19
N PHE A 109 -4.04 -46.84 3.48
CA PHE A 109 -3.95 -46.78 2.02
C PHE A 109 -4.65 -48.02 1.45
N SER A 110 -5.57 -47.82 0.53
CA SER A 110 -6.27 -48.92 -0.14
C SER A 110 -6.06 -48.88 -1.65
N LEU A 111 -6.00 -50.01 -2.25
CA LEU A 111 -5.99 -50.17 -3.69
C LEU A 111 -6.85 -51.37 -4.13
N GLN A 112 -7.36 -51.28 -5.35
CA GLN A 112 -8.07 -52.37 -6.01
C GLN A 112 -7.10 -53.08 -6.97
N PRO A 113 -6.82 -54.34 -6.80
CA PRO A 113 -6.03 -55.08 -7.75
C PRO A 113 -6.70 -55.15 -9.14
N SER A 114 -5.87 -55.01 -10.17
CA SER A 114 -6.31 -55.07 -11.58
C SER A 114 -5.64 -56.24 -12.32
N VAL A 115 -5.57 -57.40 -11.68
CA VAL A 115 -5.00 -58.58 -12.28
C VAL A 115 -6.10 -59.60 -12.60
N PHE A 116 -6.18 -59.98 -13.86
CA PHE A 116 -7.21 -60.87 -14.38
C PHE A 116 -6.60 -62.12 -14.97
N GLY A 117 -7.12 -63.28 -14.53
CA GLY A 117 -6.90 -64.54 -15.22
C GLY A 117 -7.72 -64.60 -16.52
N ILE A 118 -7.87 -65.82 -17.04
CA ILE A 118 -8.59 -66.01 -18.33
C ILE A 118 -10.09 -65.72 -18.20
N THR A 119 -10.71 -66.11 -17.08
CA THR A 119 -12.19 -66.03 -16.91
C THR A 119 -12.63 -65.24 -15.68
N LYS A 120 -11.73 -64.91 -14.77
CA LYS A 120 -12.03 -64.23 -13.51
C LYS A 120 -10.80 -63.46 -12.99
N PRO A 121 -10.97 -62.50 -12.09
CA PRO A 121 -9.85 -61.94 -11.33
C PRO A 121 -9.06 -62.99 -10.59
N VAL A 122 -7.74 -62.85 -10.52
CA VAL A 122 -6.86 -63.78 -9.79
C VAL A 122 -6.90 -63.51 -8.28
N LYS A 123 -6.58 -64.53 -7.49
CA LYS A 123 -6.47 -64.39 -6.05
C LYS A 123 -5.13 -63.77 -5.68
N ILE A 124 -5.15 -62.69 -4.88
CA ILE A 124 -3.95 -62.10 -4.30
C ILE A 124 -3.45 -63.00 -3.17
N THR A 125 -2.20 -63.42 -3.28
CA THR A 125 -1.60 -64.40 -2.34
C THR A 125 -0.70 -63.74 -1.30
N ALA A 126 -0.10 -62.62 -1.63
CA ALA A 126 0.79 -61.90 -0.72
C ALA A 126 0.74 -60.38 -0.92
N THR A 127 1.08 -59.63 0.13
CA THR A 127 1.28 -58.18 0.12
C THR A 127 2.56 -57.85 0.87
N ASN A 128 3.28 -56.82 0.39
CA ASN A 128 4.43 -56.31 1.10
C ASN A 128 4.36 -54.78 1.16
N PRO A 129 4.26 -54.19 2.37
CA PRO A 129 4.09 -54.85 3.66
C PRO A 129 2.76 -55.63 3.77
N LYS A 130 2.60 -56.42 4.83
CA LYS A 130 1.38 -57.20 5.07
C LYS A 130 0.16 -56.28 5.18
N ALA A 131 -0.87 -56.56 4.40
CA ALA A 131 -2.14 -55.83 4.33
C ALA A 131 -3.33 -56.76 4.60
N THR A 132 -4.50 -56.18 4.81
CA THR A 132 -5.78 -56.90 4.81
C THR A 132 -6.31 -56.99 3.38
N ILE A 133 -6.77 -58.17 2.98
CA ILE A 133 -7.39 -58.41 1.68
C ILE A 133 -8.85 -58.74 1.92
N ASP A 134 -9.75 -58.00 1.33
CA ASP A 134 -11.18 -58.29 1.35
C ASP A 134 -11.45 -59.55 0.50
N PRO A 135 -12.04 -60.60 1.07
CA PRO A 135 -12.20 -61.89 0.37
C PRO A 135 -13.24 -61.85 -0.76
N ILE A 136 -14.11 -60.82 -0.79
CA ILE A 136 -15.18 -60.66 -1.79
C ILE A 136 -14.73 -59.76 -2.92
N THR A 137 -14.21 -58.60 -2.56
CA THR A 137 -13.84 -57.53 -3.51
C THR A 137 -12.38 -57.58 -3.94
N SER A 138 -11.55 -58.37 -3.26
CA SER A 138 -10.08 -58.39 -3.39
C SER A 138 -9.41 -57.07 -3.09
N LYS A 139 -10.13 -56.08 -2.53
CA LYS A 139 -9.55 -54.79 -2.12
C LYS A 139 -8.45 -55.03 -1.09
N ILE A 140 -7.31 -54.44 -1.33
CA ILE A 140 -6.16 -54.50 -0.42
C ILE A 140 -6.14 -53.19 0.41
N THR A 141 -6.04 -53.34 1.74
CA THR A 141 -5.97 -52.19 2.67
C THR A 141 -4.75 -52.36 3.58
N TYR A 142 -3.85 -51.40 3.47
CA TYR A 142 -2.70 -51.19 4.34
C TYR A 142 -3.12 -50.32 5.50
N SER A 143 -3.00 -50.79 6.74
CA SER A 143 -3.41 -50.02 7.91
C SER A 143 -2.58 -48.77 8.13
N ALA A 144 -3.11 -47.81 8.88
CA ALA A 144 -2.38 -46.61 9.25
C ALA A 144 -1.06 -46.90 9.97
N GLU A 145 -1.01 -47.97 10.81
CA GLU A 145 0.23 -48.41 11.48
C GLU A 145 1.30 -48.84 10.47
N VAL A 146 0.89 -49.53 9.42
CA VAL A 146 1.77 -49.94 8.32
C VAL A 146 2.25 -48.71 7.54
N MET A 147 1.35 -47.82 7.22
CA MET A 147 1.67 -46.61 6.44
C MET A 147 2.57 -45.66 7.22
N ALA A 148 2.44 -45.59 8.55
CA ALA A 148 3.32 -44.79 9.41
C ALA A 148 4.81 -45.17 9.32
N LYS A 149 5.09 -46.42 8.94
CA LYS A 149 6.46 -46.96 8.73
C LYS A 149 7.02 -46.56 7.36
N ARG A 150 6.25 -45.90 6.51
CA ARG A 150 6.61 -45.48 5.15
C ARG A 150 7.24 -46.62 4.36
N PRO A 151 6.48 -47.67 4.06
CA PRO A 151 6.99 -48.90 3.49
C PRO A 151 7.72 -48.65 2.17
N LYS A 152 8.73 -49.48 1.92
CA LYS A 152 9.53 -49.48 0.70
C LYS A 152 9.56 -50.87 0.09
N TYR A 153 9.68 -50.93 -1.21
CA TYR A 153 9.91 -52.18 -1.93
C TYR A 153 11.22 -52.18 -2.69
N SER A 154 11.69 -53.33 -3.02
CA SER A 154 12.82 -53.56 -3.92
C SER A 154 12.47 -54.63 -4.94
N SER A 155 13.03 -54.54 -6.13
CA SER A 155 12.88 -55.52 -7.20
C SER A 155 14.22 -55.64 -7.94
N ASN A 156 14.26 -56.46 -8.96
CA ASN A 156 15.42 -56.55 -9.86
C ASN A 156 15.72 -55.28 -10.65
N ARG A 157 14.76 -54.30 -10.71
CA ARG A 157 14.93 -53.02 -11.43
C ARG A 157 15.24 -51.84 -10.49
N VAL A 158 14.69 -51.82 -9.28
CA VAL A 158 14.76 -50.71 -8.34
C VAL A 158 14.93 -51.20 -6.91
N SER A 159 15.58 -50.41 -6.07
CA SER A 159 15.79 -50.75 -4.66
C SER A 159 15.34 -49.60 -3.76
N GLY A 160 14.64 -49.92 -2.68
CA GLY A 160 14.27 -49.00 -1.63
C GLY A 160 13.26 -47.93 -2.05
N VAL A 161 12.45 -48.14 -3.08
CA VAL A 161 11.41 -47.24 -3.53
C VAL A 161 10.27 -47.20 -2.54
N SER A 162 9.83 -46.01 -2.10
CA SER A 162 8.64 -45.84 -1.28
C SER A 162 7.43 -46.37 -2.01
N GLY A 163 6.70 -47.30 -1.37
CA GLY A 163 5.57 -47.94 -1.99
C GLY A 163 5.19 -49.26 -1.40
N VAL A 164 4.22 -49.89 -2.01
CA VAL A 164 3.66 -51.19 -1.61
C VAL A 164 3.61 -52.11 -2.80
N THR A 165 3.55 -53.43 -2.52
CA THR A 165 3.41 -54.46 -3.55
C THR A 165 2.32 -55.42 -3.18
N TYR A 166 1.77 -56.11 -4.19
CA TYR A 166 0.99 -57.31 -4.01
C TYR A 166 1.37 -58.34 -5.07
N SER A 167 1.24 -59.61 -4.74
CA SER A 167 1.58 -60.71 -5.61
C SER A 167 0.40 -61.67 -5.76
N TRP A 168 0.37 -62.34 -6.87
CA TRP A 168 -0.58 -63.40 -7.16
C TRP A 168 0.19 -64.66 -7.60
N ASP A 169 -0.43 -65.80 -7.37
CA ASP A 169 0.09 -67.08 -7.78
C ASP A 169 -1.12 -68.03 -7.90
N GLU A 170 -1.54 -68.34 -9.11
CA GLU A 170 -2.74 -69.11 -9.39
C GLU A 170 -2.54 -70.01 -10.63
N ASP A 171 -2.93 -71.23 -10.51
CA ASP A 171 -3.06 -72.20 -11.61
C ASP A 171 -4.43 -71.98 -12.28
N ILE A 172 -4.44 -71.48 -13.51
CA ILE A 172 -5.66 -71.16 -14.23
C ILE A 172 -5.98 -72.26 -15.24
N PRO A 173 -7.17 -72.92 -15.20
CA PRO A 173 -7.60 -73.88 -16.22
C PRO A 173 -7.62 -73.23 -17.63
N PHE A 174 -7.03 -73.91 -18.61
CA PHE A 174 -6.91 -73.46 -19.98
C PHE A 174 -7.16 -74.64 -20.96
N ASN A 175 -7.92 -74.40 -22.02
CA ASN A 175 -8.21 -75.39 -23.08
C ASN A 175 -8.69 -76.76 -22.58
N GLY A 176 -9.42 -76.82 -21.46
CA GLY A 176 -9.92 -78.02 -20.83
C GLY A 176 -9.33 -78.28 -19.44
N SER A 177 -9.93 -79.23 -18.67
CA SER A 177 -9.64 -79.38 -17.24
C SER A 177 -8.23 -79.89 -16.90
N ASN A 178 -7.46 -80.37 -17.85
CA ASN A 178 -6.15 -80.97 -17.61
C ASN A 178 -4.95 -80.02 -17.95
N ASN A 179 -5.19 -78.93 -18.57
CA ASN A 179 -4.15 -77.96 -18.88
C ASN A 179 -4.26 -76.75 -17.91
N LEU A 180 -3.19 -76.46 -17.20
CA LEU A 180 -3.10 -75.36 -16.26
C LEU A 180 -2.09 -74.36 -16.77
N VAL A 181 -2.41 -73.05 -16.63
CA VAL A 181 -1.51 -71.96 -16.81
C VAL A 181 -1.02 -71.55 -15.43
N GLU A 182 0.26 -71.68 -15.19
CA GLU A 182 0.90 -71.08 -14.00
C GLU A 182 1.02 -69.58 -14.22
N TYR A 183 0.14 -68.81 -13.53
CA TYR A 183 0.11 -67.37 -13.66
C TYR A 183 0.45 -66.73 -12.32
N ASN A 184 1.65 -66.21 -12.23
CA ASN A 184 2.10 -65.50 -11.05
C ASN A 184 2.87 -64.23 -11.37
N GLY A 185 2.94 -63.34 -10.40
CA GLY A 185 3.64 -62.09 -10.56
C GLY A 185 3.56 -61.14 -9.37
N THR A 186 4.17 -60.02 -9.52
CA THR A 186 4.16 -58.94 -8.51
C THR A 186 3.85 -57.59 -9.15
N PHE A 187 2.92 -56.92 -8.52
CA PHE A 187 2.55 -55.54 -8.87
C PHE A 187 3.23 -54.58 -7.89
N TYR A 188 3.90 -53.54 -8.46
CA TYR A 188 4.68 -52.53 -7.73
C TYR A 188 3.98 -51.20 -7.81
N LYS A 189 3.54 -50.66 -6.65
CA LYS A 189 2.85 -49.38 -6.54
C LYS A 189 3.70 -48.37 -5.77
N PRO A 190 4.33 -47.43 -6.47
CA PRO A 190 5.09 -46.40 -5.81
C PRO A 190 4.16 -45.39 -5.11
N LEU A 191 4.62 -44.88 -3.98
CA LEU A 191 3.91 -43.91 -3.14
C LEU A 191 4.80 -42.69 -2.90
N THR A 192 4.17 -41.52 -2.92
CA THR A 192 4.78 -40.25 -2.46
C THR A 192 4.06 -39.84 -1.19
N TYR A 193 4.79 -39.67 -0.10
CA TYR A 193 4.21 -39.24 1.16
C TYR A 193 4.16 -37.71 1.24
N VAL A 194 3.01 -37.19 1.69
CA VAL A 194 2.90 -35.79 2.11
C VAL A 194 3.82 -35.57 3.30
N GLU A 195 4.58 -34.51 3.32
CA GLU A 195 5.43 -34.16 4.44
C GLU A 195 4.80 -32.97 5.23
N PRO A 196 5.19 -32.78 6.52
CA PRO A 196 4.84 -31.54 7.20
C PRO A 196 5.26 -30.33 6.38
N PRO A 197 4.42 -29.30 6.29
CA PRO A 197 4.73 -28.16 5.43
C PRO A 197 5.97 -27.41 5.93
N GLN A 198 6.79 -26.95 4.99
CA GLN A 198 7.88 -26.03 5.27
C GLN A 198 7.52 -24.65 4.73
N VAL A 199 7.83 -23.60 5.48
CA VAL A 199 7.67 -22.23 5.02
C VAL A 199 8.84 -21.88 4.10
N VAL A 200 8.53 -21.59 2.84
CA VAL A 200 9.52 -21.26 1.81
C VAL A 200 9.87 -19.77 1.89
N SER A 201 8.85 -18.93 2.01
CA SER A 201 9.04 -17.49 2.14
C SER A 201 7.81 -16.81 2.76
N TYR A 202 8.01 -15.60 3.28
CA TYR A 202 6.97 -14.67 3.72
C TYR A 202 7.49 -13.23 3.72
N ASN A 203 6.59 -12.25 3.71
CA ASN A 203 6.96 -10.85 3.83
C ASN A 203 7.19 -10.50 5.31
N SER A 204 8.40 -10.11 5.66
CA SER A 204 8.75 -9.66 7.02
C SER A 204 8.67 -8.13 7.13
N GLY A 205 8.65 -7.62 8.37
CA GLY A 205 8.71 -6.18 8.64
C GLY A 205 7.44 -5.42 8.31
N LEU A 206 6.29 -6.07 8.39
CA LEU A 206 4.98 -5.44 8.20
C LEU A 206 4.79 -4.30 9.21
N THR A 207 4.25 -3.18 8.72
CA THR A 207 4.01 -1.98 9.51
C THR A 207 2.57 -1.52 9.30
N TYR A 208 1.87 -1.21 10.41
CA TYR A 208 0.51 -0.67 10.40
C TYR A 208 0.41 0.55 11.30
N GLU A 209 -0.63 1.34 11.09
CA GLU A 209 -0.90 2.54 11.87
C GLU A 209 -1.85 2.25 13.04
N LEU A 210 -1.53 2.80 14.21
CA LEU A 210 -2.35 2.67 15.40
C LEU A 210 -3.76 3.20 15.16
N GLY A 211 -4.78 2.42 15.57
CA GLY A 211 -6.19 2.77 15.40
C GLY A 211 -6.72 2.61 13.97
N THR A 212 -5.95 2.04 13.05
CA THR A 212 -6.46 1.62 11.74
C THR A 212 -7.01 0.20 11.86
N PRO A 213 -8.27 -0.04 11.45
CA PRO A 213 -8.82 -1.39 11.48
C PRO A 213 -7.98 -2.35 10.65
N LEU A 214 -7.56 -3.45 11.28
CA LEU A 214 -6.79 -4.51 10.64
C LEU A 214 -7.51 -5.83 10.87
N THR A 215 -7.74 -6.60 9.80
CA THR A 215 -8.31 -7.94 9.87
C THR A 215 -7.22 -8.98 9.73
N GLU A 216 -7.44 -10.19 10.30
CA GLU A 216 -6.52 -11.31 10.12
C GLU A 216 -6.31 -11.65 8.64
N GLN A 217 -7.39 -11.58 7.85
CA GLN A 217 -7.29 -11.86 6.40
C GLN A 217 -6.39 -10.85 5.67
N GLN A 218 -6.47 -9.57 6.02
CA GLN A 218 -5.59 -8.55 5.45
C GLN A 218 -4.14 -8.77 5.89
N PHE A 219 -3.93 -9.05 7.18
CA PHE A 219 -2.59 -9.39 7.70
C PHE A 219 -1.99 -10.60 6.96
N LEU A 220 -2.77 -11.68 6.76
CA LEU A 220 -2.31 -12.87 6.04
C LEU A 220 -2.00 -12.59 4.57
N ASN A 221 -2.79 -11.74 3.92
CA ASN A 221 -2.52 -11.33 2.53
C ASN A 221 -1.21 -10.53 2.44
N ASP A 222 -0.99 -9.61 3.37
CA ASP A 222 0.22 -8.78 3.41
C ASP A 222 1.45 -9.63 3.75
N LEU A 223 1.29 -10.61 4.66
CA LEU A 223 2.34 -11.54 5.07
C LEU A 223 2.74 -12.49 3.94
N ASN A 224 1.80 -12.86 3.08
CA ASN A 224 2.01 -13.69 1.89
C ASN A 224 2.88 -14.93 2.14
N VAL A 225 2.43 -15.79 3.04
CA VAL A 225 3.16 -17.03 3.39
C VAL A 225 3.12 -18.02 2.23
N ILE A 226 4.27 -18.45 1.77
CA ILE A 226 4.44 -19.48 0.76
C ILE A 226 4.99 -20.74 1.42
N THR A 227 4.35 -21.87 1.17
CA THR A 227 4.75 -23.18 1.69
C THR A 227 5.03 -24.14 0.54
N ASP A 228 5.86 -25.16 0.81
CA ASP A 228 6.23 -26.22 -0.15
C ASP A 228 5.13 -27.28 -0.33
N GLN A 229 4.14 -27.31 0.57
CA GLN A 229 3.02 -28.26 0.60
C GLN A 229 1.69 -27.53 0.73
N PRO A 230 0.58 -28.08 0.22
CA PRO A 230 -0.76 -27.59 0.53
C PRO A 230 -1.01 -27.51 2.04
N THR A 231 -1.46 -26.36 2.52
CA THR A 231 -1.41 -26.01 3.94
C THR A 231 -2.62 -25.20 4.38
N THR A 232 -3.05 -25.39 5.62
CA THR A 232 -3.93 -24.45 6.33
C THR A 232 -3.06 -23.54 7.21
N ILE A 233 -3.22 -22.23 7.05
CA ILE A 233 -2.54 -21.22 7.86
C ILE A 233 -3.48 -20.77 8.97
N THR A 234 -2.96 -20.74 10.20
CA THR A 234 -3.64 -20.14 11.37
C THR A 234 -2.66 -19.24 12.11
N THR A 235 -3.18 -18.27 12.86
CA THR A 235 -2.36 -17.30 13.60
C THR A 235 -2.90 -17.07 15.01
N ASN A 236 -2.12 -16.35 15.82
CA ASN A 236 -2.58 -15.77 17.08
C ASN A 236 -2.96 -14.28 16.93
N PHE A 237 -3.31 -13.84 15.70
CA PHE A 237 -3.64 -12.46 15.35
C PHE A 237 -4.65 -11.84 16.32
N ASP A 238 -5.77 -12.49 16.58
CA ASP A 238 -6.83 -11.98 17.46
C ASP A 238 -6.35 -11.68 18.89
N LYS A 239 -5.32 -12.36 19.36
CA LYS A 239 -4.76 -12.14 20.69
C LYS A 239 -3.72 -11.01 20.73
N VAL A 240 -3.09 -10.74 19.60
CA VAL A 240 -1.89 -9.88 19.55
C VAL A 240 -2.18 -8.55 18.86
N LEU A 241 -2.97 -8.52 17.77
CA LEU A 241 -3.15 -7.35 16.93
C LEU A 241 -4.59 -6.80 16.88
N LYS A 242 -5.60 -7.58 17.22
CA LYS A 242 -7.01 -7.17 17.06
C LYS A 242 -7.37 -5.90 17.84
N ASP A 243 -6.92 -5.79 19.08
CA ASP A 243 -7.27 -4.70 20.01
C ASP A 243 -6.02 -3.91 20.43
N VAL A 244 -5.06 -3.77 19.53
CA VAL A 244 -3.84 -3.01 19.77
C VAL A 244 -4.16 -1.53 20.00
N ASN A 245 -3.72 -1.00 21.15
CA ASN A 245 -3.97 0.37 21.61
C ASN A 245 -2.68 1.17 21.86
N SER A 246 -1.52 0.64 21.53
CA SER A 246 -0.23 1.30 21.69
C SER A 246 0.70 0.99 20.54
N VAL A 247 1.66 1.88 20.30
CA VAL A 247 2.74 1.67 19.33
C VAL A 247 3.76 0.69 19.88
N GLY A 248 4.39 -0.07 18.99
CA GLY A 248 5.39 -1.06 19.41
C GLY A 248 5.58 -2.18 18.41
N PHE A 249 6.40 -3.15 18.83
CA PHE A 249 6.61 -4.40 18.08
C PHE A 249 5.76 -5.50 18.70
N TYR A 250 4.98 -6.16 17.85
CA TYR A 250 4.04 -7.19 18.25
C TYR A 250 4.42 -8.53 17.58
N PRO A 251 4.84 -9.54 18.35
CA PRO A 251 5.19 -10.83 17.80
C PRO A 251 3.94 -11.63 17.48
N VAL A 252 3.73 -11.95 16.21
CA VAL A 252 2.63 -12.80 15.74
C VAL A 252 3.19 -14.16 15.37
N THR A 253 2.61 -15.22 15.95
CA THR A 253 2.94 -16.59 15.63
C THR A 253 2.03 -17.11 14.53
N ILE A 254 2.62 -17.70 13.51
CA ILE A 254 1.96 -18.29 12.35
C ILE A 254 2.22 -19.79 12.40
N LYS A 255 1.16 -20.57 12.19
CA LYS A 255 1.21 -22.01 12.12
C LYS A 255 0.71 -22.48 10.77
N ALA A 256 1.58 -23.11 10.00
CA ALA A 256 1.28 -23.79 8.76
C ALA A 256 1.05 -25.26 9.05
N SER A 257 -0.11 -25.81 8.71
CA SER A 257 -0.49 -27.18 9.09
C SER A 257 -1.04 -27.95 7.90
N ASN A 258 -0.69 -29.21 7.81
CA ASN A 258 -1.37 -30.20 6.98
C ASN A 258 -1.61 -31.49 7.79
N ILE A 259 -2.06 -32.55 7.11
CA ILE A 259 -2.38 -33.80 7.74
C ILE A 259 -1.19 -34.53 8.40
N GLU A 260 0.02 -34.28 7.90
CA GLU A 260 1.25 -34.92 8.41
C GLU A 260 1.83 -34.18 9.61
N GLY A 261 1.64 -32.86 9.70
CA GLY A 261 2.17 -32.07 10.81
C GLY A 261 2.00 -30.57 10.62
N ASN A 262 2.80 -29.83 11.34
CA ASN A 262 2.81 -28.38 11.27
C ASN A 262 4.23 -27.82 11.41
N THR A 263 4.40 -26.61 10.92
CA THR A 263 5.57 -25.77 11.15
C THR A 263 5.09 -24.45 11.70
N GLU A 264 5.77 -23.92 12.70
CA GLU A 264 5.45 -22.63 13.33
C GLU A 264 6.62 -21.69 13.21
N PHE A 265 6.32 -20.41 12.99
CA PHE A 265 7.29 -19.34 13.04
C PHE A 265 6.65 -18.07 13.62
N THR A 266 7.47 -17.12 14.05
CA THR A 266 7.01 -15.84 14.59
C THR A 266 7.59 -14.72 13.75
N THR A 267 6.73 -13.76 13.34
CA THR A 267 7.14 -12.50 12.73
C THR A 267 6.82 -11.34 13.64
N SER A 268 7.54 -10.25 13.52
CA SER A 268 7.32 -9.04 14.31
C SER A 268 6.61 -8.01 13.46
N VAL A 269 5.47 -7.53 13.93
CA VAL A 269 4.67 -6.47 13.31
C VAL A 269 4.93 -5.17 14.04
N LEU A 270 5.21 -4.11 13.31
CA LEU A 270 5.42 -2.78 13.84
C LEU A 270 4.14 -1.95 13.77
N ILE A 271 3.68 -1.47 14.92
CA ILE A 271 2.57 -0.49 15.00
C ILE A 271 3.18 0.89 15.23
N LYS A 272 2.86 1.84 14.37
CA LYS A 272 3.28 3.25 14.42
C LYS A 272 2.10 4.18 14.64
N TYR A 273 2.38 5.41 15.09
CA TYR A 273 1.39 6.48 15.06
C TYR A 273 1.01 6.81 13.62
N LYS A 274 -0.20 7.31 13.42
CA LYS A 274 -0.59 7.92 12.14
C LYS A 274 0.26 9.16 11.86
N PRO A 275 0.51 9.50 10.59
CA PRO A 275 1.12 10.78 10.24
C PRO A 275 0.34 11.94 10.86
N PRO A 276 1.00 12.88 11.53
CA PRO A 276 0.31 14.06 12.05
C PRO A 276 -0.16 14.94 10.89
N VAL A 277 -1.25 15.67 11.13
CA VAL A 277 -1.84 16.58 10.14
C VAL A 277 -1.59 18.01 10.57
N ILE A 278 -1.01 18.80 9.67
CA ILE A 278 -0.82 20.24 9.83
C ILE A 278 -1.93 20.98 9.11
N THR A 279 -2.55 21.97 9.78
CA THR A 279 -3.45 22.93 9.15
C THR A 279 -2.99 24.34 9.46
N ALA A 280 -3.12 25.24 8.51
CA ALA A 280 -2.84 26.65 8.65
C ALA A 280 -3.57 27.46 7.58
N ASP A 281 -3.70 28.78 7.79
CA ASP A 281 -4.15 29.69 6.75
C ASP A 281 -3.13 29.72 5.60
N ALA A 282 -3.61 29.83 4.38
CA ALA A 282 -2.76 29.75 3.19
C ALA A 282 -1.84 30.98 3.01
N GLU A 283 -2.28 32.13 3.54
CA GLU A 283 -1.56 33.41 3.43
C GLU A 283 -1.79 34.29 4.66
N TYR A 284 -0.86 35.19 4.92
CA TYR A 284 -0.96 36.19 5.97
C TYR A 284 -0.20 37.47 5.56
N THR A 285 -0.65 38.63 6.06
CA THR A 285 -0.01 39.91 5.73
C THR A 285 0.56 40.61 6.97
N TYR A 286 1.83 40.94 6.93
CA TYR A 286 2.50 41.85 7.86
C TYR A 286 2.85 43.16 7.18
N LEU A 287 3.12 44.18 7.98
CA LEU A 287 3.65 45.46 7.49
C LEU A 287 5.17 45.51 7.71
N VAL A 288 5.85 46.27 6.83
CA VAL A 288 7.28 46.53 7.02
C VAL A 288 7.53 47.13 8.40
N GLY A 289 8.48 46.54 9.12
CA GLY A 289 8.87 46.92 10.48
C GLY A 289 8.13 46.19 11.62
N ASP A 290 7.18 45.32 11.31
CA ASP A 290 6.55 44.50 12.32
C ASP A 290 7.58 43.61 13.03
N LYS A 291 7.31 43.28 14.30
CA LYS A 291 8.19 42.45 15.13
C LYS A 291 7.43 41.16 15.48
N VAL A 292 7.68 40.13 14.72
CA VAL A 292 7.00 38.84 14.84
C VAL A 292 8.04 37.77 15.04
N ASN A 293 7.82 36.89 16.02
CA ASN A 293 8.61 35.68 16.20
C ASN A 293 7.85 34.45 15.65
N ALA A 294 8.54 33.28 15.61
CA ALA A 294 7.94 32.05 15.08
C ALA A 294 6.67 31.62 15.84
N THR A 295 6.60 31.86 17.17
CA THR A 295 5.42 31.51 17.96
C THR A 295 4.22 32.38 17.58
N GLN A 296 4.45 33.70 17.45
CA GLN A 296 3.42 34.63 17.02
C GLN A 296 2.96 34.32 15.60
N PHE A 297 3.90 34.10 14.67
CA PHE A 297 3.59 33.71 13.30
C PHE A 297 2.65 32.49 13.26
N ARG A 298 2.99 31.41 14.00
CA ARG A 298 2.11 30.22 14.04
C ARG A 298 0.71 30.52 14.57
N ALA A 299 0.60 31.42 15.54
CA ALA A 299 -0.70 31.85 16.05
C ALA A 299 -1.48 32.68 15.00
N ASP A 300 -0.79 33.63 14.34
CA ASP A 300 -1.39 34.52 13.35
C ASP A 300 -1.96 33.76 12.14
N VAL A 301 -1.28 32.67 11.73
CA VAL A 301 -1.73 31.82 10.60
C VAL A 301 -2.60 30.65 11.06
N ASN A 302 -3.09 30.65 12.30
CA ASN A 302 -3.92 29.57 12.86
C ASN A 302 -3.29 28.17 12.68
N ALA A 303 -1.96 28.08 12.77
CA ALA A 303 -1.26 26.82 12.56
C ALA A 303 -1.51 25.83 13.67
N THR A 304 -2.04 24.65 13.32
CA THR A 304 -2.29 23.55 14.27
C THR A 304 -1.64 22.25 13.81
N LEU A 305 -1.36 21.38 14.76
CA LEU A 305 -0.88 20.03 14.54
C LEU A 305 -1.83 19.07 15.25
N THR A 306 -2.40 18.12 14.50
CA THR A 306 -3.22 17.03 15.06
C THR A 306 -2.48 15.71 14.90
N GLY A 307 -2.28 14.98 15.99
CA GLY A 307 -1.49 13.75 16.04
C GLY A 307 -0.17 13.93 16.77
N GLU A 308 0.65 12.88 16.76
CA GLU A 308 1.93 12.86 17.48
C GLU A 308 3.04 13.55 16.68
N GLY A 309 3.74 14.49 17.31
CA GLY A 309 4.83 15.22 16.68
C GLY A 309 5.03 16.62 17.25
N THR A 310 5.91 17.38 16.65
CA THR A 310 6.19 18.79 17.01
C THR A 310 6.12 19.66 15.78
N LEU A 311 5.23 20.67 15.81
CA LEU A 311 5.10 21.64 14.74
C LEU A 311 6.34 22.55 14.71
N ARG A 312 6.96 22.65 13.55
CA ARG A 312 8.11 23.51 13.23
C ARG A 312 7.80 24.38 12.04
N ASP A 313 8.50 25.49 11.93
CA ASP A 313 8.45 26.40 10.78
C ASP A 313 9.84 26.93 10.45
N ASP A 314 9.99 27.51 9.28
CA ASP A 314 11.20 28.18 8.82
C ASP A 314 11.02 29.71 8.72
N PHE A 315 9.99 30.27 9.37
CA PHE A 315 9.63 31.71 9.32
C PHE A 315 10.80 32.63 9.56
N ILE A 316 11.54 32.45 10.67
CA ILE A 316 12.65 33.33 11.05
C ILE A 316 13.83 33.31 10.06
N TYR A 317 13.93 32.28 9.24
CA TYR A 317 14.97 32.13 8.21
C TYR A 317 14.53 32.64 6.85
N LYS A 318 13.22 32.64 6.58
CA LYS A 318 12.65 32.97 5.28
C LYS A 318 12.13 34.37 5.21
N VAL A 319 11.41 34.88 6.23
CA VAL A 319 10.71 36.15 6.18
C VAL A 319 11.62 37.27 6.66
N ARG A 320 11.66 38.38 5.88
CA ARG A 320 12.37 39.60 6.21
C ARG A 320 11.35 40.69 6.42
N LEU A 321 10.93 40.90 7.68
CA LEU A 321 9.89 41.86 8.03
C LEU A 321 10.28 43.35 7.79
N ASN A 322 11.52 43.65 7.48
CA ASN A 322 11.98 45.01 7.11
C ASN A 322 12.09 45.21 5.60
N THR A 323 11.63 44.27 4.80
CA THR A 323 11.71 44.34 3.33
C THR A 323 10.38 43.86 2.75
N ALA A 324 9.73 44.68 1.96
CA ALA A 324 8.49 44.32 1.28
C ALA A 324 8.72 43.17 0.29
N GLY A 325 7.75 42.26 0.20
CA GLY A 325 7.81 41.12 -0.70
C GLY A 325 6.97 39.98 -0.21
N ASP A 326 6.91 38.93 -1.02
CA ASP A 326 6.22 37.69 -0.72
C ASP A 326 7.24 36.61 -0.33
N TYR A 327 6.97 35.94 0.78
CA TYR A 327 7.85 34.94 1.36
C TYR A 327 7.07 33.64 1.55
N VAL A 328 7.64 32.51 1.12
CA VAL A 328 7.05 31.19 1.34
C VAL A 328 7.64 30.58 2.59
N VAL A 329 6.79 30.33 3.58
CA VAL A 329 7.15 29.66 4.85
C VAL A 329 6.62 28.25 4.82
N THR A 330 7.43 27.30 5.28
CA THR A 330 7.07 25.89 5.38
C THR A 330 6.82 25.50 6.82
N LEU A 331 5.63 24.97 7.09
CA LEU A 331 5.28 24.31 8.32
C LEU A 331 5.56 22.81 8.16
N SER A 332 6.21 22.20 9.13
CA SER A 332 6.60 20.79 9.09
C SER A 332 6.50 20.15 10.47
N SER A 333 6.33 18.85 10.51
CA SER A 333 6.48 18.05 11.73
C SER A 333 7.23 16.78 11.35
N PRO A 334 8.59 16.83 11.35
CA PRO A 334 9.41 15.67 11.08
C PRO A 334 9.32 14.69 12.24
N LYS A 335 9.37 13.39 11.93
CA LYS A 335 9.45 12.33 12.94
C LYS A 335 10.66 12.56 13.84
N SER A 336 10.49 12.43 15.14
CA SER A 336 11.55 12.52 16.15
C SER A 336 11.83 11.19 16.81
N GLY A 337 10.88 10.24 16.74
CA GLY A 337 10.97 8.91 17.33
C GLY A 337 10.80 7.79 16.31
N TYR A 338 11.07 6.56 16.75
CA TYR A 338 10.98 5.37 15.89
C TYR A 338 9.55 5.08 15.44
N TYR A 339 8.57 5.38 16.30
CA TYR A 339 7.14 5.10 16.05
C TYR A 339 6.39 6.27 15.41
N GLU A 340 7.03 7.43 15.30
CA GLU A 340 6.44 8.62 14.68
C GLU A 340 6.60 8.59 13.16
N GLN A 341 5.77 9.37 12.49
CA GLN A 341 5.81 9.55 11.04
C GLN A 341 5.91 11.04 10.71
N ASP A 342 6.47 11.38 9.55
CA ASP A 342 6.54 12.75 9.06
C ASP A 342 5.14 13.24 8.68
N ALA A 343 4.81 14.48 9.05
CA ALA A 343 3.65 15.18 8.48
C ALA A 343 3.93 15.56 7.01
N ILE A 344 2.87 15.67 6.23
CA ILE A 344 2.96 16.35 4.93
C ILE A 344 3.16 17.84 5.22
N PRO A 345 4.24 18.46 4.74
CA PRO A 345 4.49 19.89 4.97
C PRO A 345 3.39 20.79 4.35
N VAL A 346 3.09 21.87 5.05
CA VAL A 346 2.15 22.90 4.57
C VAL A 346 2.91 24.20 4.34
N THR A 347 2.61 24.89 3.26
CA THR A 347 3.22 26.19 2.94
C THR A 347 2.24 27.32 3.19
N VAL A 348 2.76 28.44 3.73
CA VAL A 348 2.04 29.69 3.95
C VAL A 348 2.76 30.80 3.19
N ILE A 349 2.00 31.61 2.46
CA ILE A 349 2.53 32.81 1.80
C ILE A 349 2.44 33.98 2.79
N VAL A 350 3.58 34.54 3.13
CA VAL A 350 3.66 35.71 3.98
C VAL A 350 3.93 36.97 3.11
N HIS A 351 2.95 37.85 3.07
CA HIS A 351 3.07 39.14 2.38
C HIS A 351 3.61 40.18 3.36
N VAL A 352 4.72 40.80 3.07
CA VAL A 352 5.21 41.97 3.81
C VAL A 352 4.95 43.20 2.95
N LYS A 353 4.04 44.07 3.40
CA LYS A 353 3.56 45.21 2.63
C LYS A 353 4.08 46.53 3.19
N GLU A 354 4.33 47.45 2.31
CA GLU A 354 4.61 48.87 2.66
C GLU A 354 3.30 49.56 3.03
N LEU A 355 3.40 50.56 3.90
CA LEU A 355 2.29 51.44 4.27
C LEU A 355 2.78 52.88 4.36
N LEU A 356 2.02 53.77 3.75
CA LEU A 356 2.08 55.21 4.01
C LEU A 356 0.63 55.67 4.28
N GLU A 357 0.35 56.05 5.51
CA GLU A 357 -1.00 56.33 5.99
C GLU A 357 -1.03 57.64 6.77
N LEU A 358 -2.10 58.40 6.62
CA LEU A 358 -2.40 59.58 7.44
C LEU A 358 -3.62 59.28 8.30
N GLN A 359 -3.45 59.26 9.59
CA GLN A 359 -4.54 59.21 10.56
C GLN A 359 -4.92 60.66 10.92
N ILE A 360 -6.19 60.94 10.89
CA ILE A 360 -6.76 62.26 11.14
C ILE A 360 -7.74 62.24 12.30
N PRO A 361 -7.88 63.29 13.09
CA PRO A 361 -8.94 63.37 14.10
C PRO A 361 -10.31 63.49 13.42
N ASP A 362 -11.32 62.88 14.00
CA ASP A 362 -12.69 62.94 13.48
C ASP A 362 -13.21 64.40 13.44
N GLU A 363 -13.01 65.11 14.55
CA GLU A 363 -13.38 66.50 14.70
C GLU A 363 -12.53 67.23 15.76
N PHE A 364 -12.45 68.54 15.63
CA PHE A 364 -11.90 69.39 16.66
C PHE A 364 -12.63 70.74 16.65
N ARG A 365 -12.48 71.48 17.71
CA ARG A 365 -13.11 72.81 17.86
C ARG A 365 -12.07 73.88 17.98
N MET A 366 -12.49 75.12 17.62
CA MET A 366 -11.71 76.33 17.81
C MET A 366 -12.32 77.12 18.94
N ASP A 367 -11.54 77.40 19.98
CA ASP A 367 -12.04 78.06 21.18
C ASP A 367 -10.98 78.92 21.86
N ILE A 368 -11.40 79.76 22.80
CA ILE A 368 -10.47 80.66 23.56
C ILE A 368 -9.67 79.89 24.60
N ASP A 369 -10.22 78.80 25.13
CA ASP A 369 -9.54 77.87 26.01
C ASP A 369 -10.18 76.49 25.97
N ALA A 370 -9.50 75.47 26.56
CA ALA A 370 -9.91 74.07 26.52
C ALA A 370 -11.28 73.79 27.22
N ASN A 371 -11.70 74.61 28.11
CA ASN A 371 -12.94 74.42 28.92
C ASN A 371 -14.04 75.38 28.53
N ALA A 372 -13.88 76.21 27.51
CA ALA A 372 -14.88 77.11 27.08
C ALA A 372 -16.05 76.38 26.37
N ASP A 373 -17.27 76.68 26.74
CA ASP A 373 -18.48 76.17 26.08
C ASP A 373 -18.90 77.04 24.87
N SER A 374 -18.37 78.26 24.77
CA SER A 374 -18.61 79.21 23.66
C SER A 374 -17.63 80.29 23.69
N VAL A 375 -17.42 80.91 22.52
CA VAL A 375 -16.58 82.14 22.33
C VAL A 375 -17.41 83.33 22.76
N PRO A 376 -17.00 84.11 23.80
CA PRO A 376 -17.74 85.30 24.24
C PRO A 376 -17.70 86.37 23.21
N ILE A 377 -18.74 87.17 23.11
CA ILE A 377 -18.77 88.38 22.26
C ILE A 377 -17.72 89.38 22.75
N SER A 378 -16.96 89.95 21.84
CA SER A 378 -15.91 90.90 22.14
C SER A 378 -15.93 92.06 21.14
N ASP A 379 -15.65 93.28 21.64
CA ASP A 379 -15.35 94.52 20.83
C ASP A 379 -13.90 94.54 20.31
N LYS A 380 -13.15 93.50 20.61
CA LYS A 380 -11.75 93.37 20.19
C LYS A 380 -11.57 92.08 19.41
N LYS A 381 -10.59 92.05 18.55
CA LYS A 381 -10.11 90.89 17.84
C LYS A 381 -9.77 89.75 18.82
N GLN A 382 -10.31 88.56 18.57
CA GLN A 382 -10.09 87.33 19.38
C GLN A 382 -9.26 86.36 18.58
N THR A 383 -8.38 85.61 19.27
CA THR A 383 -7.66 84.46 18.72
C THR A 383 -8.14 83.20 19.37
N LEU A 384 -8.61 82.29 18.55
CA LEU A 384 -9.04 80.96 18.97
C LEU A 384 -7.95 79.97 18.65
N THR A 385 -7.83 78.90 19.52
CA THR A 385 -6.91 77.77 19.36
C THR A 385 -7.67 76.49 19.17
N CYS A 386 -7.04 75.48 18.61
CA CYS A 386 -7.60 74.21 18.32
C CYS A 386 -7.64 73.34 19.59
N TYR A 387 -8.76 72.64 19.81
CA TYR A 387 -8.92 71.65 20.86
C TYR A 387 -9.65 70.43 20.31
N GLY A 388 -9.17 69.19 20.63
CA GLY A 388 -9.86 67.97 20.24
C GLY A 388 -11.21 67.83 20.91
N SER A 389 -12.23 67.37 20.22
CA SER A 389 -13.59 67.17 20.72
C SER A 389 -13.71 65.89 21.58
N SER A 390 -12.98 64.82 21.17
CA SER A 390 -13.04 63.51 21.84
C SER A 390 -11.63 62.92 22.13
N GLY A 391 -10.60 63.77 22.16
CA GLY A 391 -9.23 63.40 22.38
C GLY A 391 -8.32 64.54 21.93
N LYS A 392 -7.09 64.24 21.57
CA LYS A 392 -6.16 65.23 21.02
C LYS A 392 -6.43 65.45 19.54
N ALA A 393 -6.38 66.73 19.14
CA ALA A 393 -6.41 67.05 17.72
C ALA A 393 -5.00 66.85 17.13
N GLU A 394 -4.72 65.68 16.63
CA GLU A 394 -3.42 65.27 16.08
C GLU A 394 -3.57 64.66 14.69
N LEU A 395 -2.65 64.96 13.78
CA LEU A 395 -2.45 64.19 12.55
C LEU A 395 -1.27 63.25 12.79
N GLU A 396 -1.44 61.97 12.48
CA GLU A 396 -0.36 60.97 12.57
C GLU A 396 -0.04 60.43 11.19
N VAL A 397 1.21 60.57 10.74
CA VAL A 397 1.71 59.91 9.53
C VAL A 397 2.48 58.66 9.94
N ILE A 398 2.01 57.54 9.47
CA ILE A 398 2.67 56.23 9.63
C ILE A 398 3.35 55.89 8.32
N ASP A 399 4.70 55.87 8.33
CA ASP A 399 5.52 55.54 7.16
C ASP A 399 6.29 54.26 7.39
N ARG A 400 5.80 53.16 6.79
CA ARG A 400 6.40 51.83 6.82
C ARG A 400 6.93 51.41 5.45
N ARG A 401 7.40 52.34 4.65
CA ARG A 401 8.02 52.03 3.37
C ARG A 401 9.49 51.63 3.54
N THR A 402 9.92 50.70 2.71
CA THR A 402 11.32 50.25 2.68
C THR A 402 12.24 51.38 2.21
N VAL A 403 11.77 52.17 1.24
CA VAL A 403 12.45 53.36 0.75
C VAL A 403 11.61 54.59 1.07
N ARG A 404 12.06 55.40 2.02
CA ARG A 404 11.35 56.61 2.46
C ARG A 404 11.84 57.81 1.69
N GLN A 405 10.99 58.30 0.79
CA GLN A 405 11.27 59.51 -0.03
C GLN A 405 10.78 60.79 0.62
N GLY A 406 10.27 60.73 1.84
CA GLY A 406 9.59 61.81 2.51
C GLY A 406 8.10 61.85 2.17
N TRP A 407 7.38 62.82 2.69
CA TRP A 407 5.97 63.04 2.46
C TRP A 407 5.58 64.50 2.72
N THR A 408 4.42 64.91 2.23
CA THR A 408 3.85 66.25 2.48
C THR A 408 2.39 66.10 2.90
N ILE A 409 1.98 66.72 3.99
CA ILE A 409 0.58 66.90 4.34
C ILE A 409 0.10 68.16 3.75
N THR A 410 -1.01 68.13 3.03
CA THR A 410 -1.71 69.32 2.56
C THR A 410 -3.09 69.39 3.20
N GLY A 411 -3.59 70.61 3.42
CA GLY A 411 -4.91 70.84 3.95
C GLY A 411 -5.69 71.86 3.07
N ALA A 412 -6.94 71.52 2.83
CA ALA A 412 -7.91 72.44 2.23
C ALA A 412 -9.16 72.50 3.12
N MET A 413 -9.76 73.65 3.25
CA MET A 413 -10.95 73.82 4.08
C MET A 413 -12.08 74.51 3.32
N THR A 414 -13.31 74.20 3.63
CA THR A 414 -14.46 74.94 3.23
C THR A 414 -14.56 76.23 4.07
N PRO A 415 -15.23 77.34 3.60
CA PRO A 415 -15.53 78.47 4.47
C PRO A 415 -16.26 77.99 5.70
N PHE A 416 -16.06 78.68 6.82
CA PHE A 416 -16.90 78.46 8.01
C PHE A 416 -18.31 79.05 7.71
N THR A 417 -19.32 78.15 7.85
CA THR A 417 -20.72 78.48 7.56
C THR A 417 -21.59 78.12 8.71
N ASN A 418 -22.60 78.90 9.00
CA ASN A 418 -23.65 78.57 9.97
C ASN A 418 -24.82 77.79 9.31
N SER A 419 -25.82 77.40 10.08
CA SER A 419 -27.00 76.73 9.58
C SER A 419 -27.86 77.52 8.63
N GLY A 420 -27.74 78.89 8.65
CA GLY A 420 -28.40 79.82 7.75
C GLY A 420 -27.64 80.07 6.42
N GLY A 421 -26.42 79.57 6.30
CA GLY A 421 -25.56 79.74 5.14
C GLY A 421 -24.67 81.03 5.18
N ASP A 422 -24.67 81.75 6.32
CA ASP A 422 -23.80 82.89 6.51
C ASP A 422 -22.33 82.44 6.66
N ILE A 423 -21.43 83.15 6.05
CA ILE A 423 -20.01 82.87 6.03
C ILE A 423 -19.25 83.73 7.05
N LEU A 424 -18.55 83.01 7.98
CA LEU A 424 -17.60 83.74 8.85
C LEU A 424 -16.32 84.04 8.07
N GLN A 425 -16.00 85.36 8.01
CA GLN A 425 -14.86 85.86 7.22
C GLN A 425 -13.52 85.60 7.95
N THR A 426 -13.15 84.37 8.12
CA THR A 426 -11.92 83.96 8.77
C THR A 426 -11.31 82.78 8.07
N SER A 427 -10.10 82.42 8.39
CA SER A 427 -9.43 81.18 7.95
C SER A 427 -8.55 80.61 9.06
N LEU A 428 -8.34 79.34 9.03
CA LEU A 428 -7.40 78.65 9.95
C LEU A 428 -5.98 78.98 9.55
N LYS A 429 -5.21 79.44 10.53
CA LYS A 429 -3.80 79.71 10.43
C LYS A 429 -3.05 78.48 11.00
N TYR A 430 -2.27 77.83 10.15
CA TYR A 430 -1.33 76.81 10.60
C TYR A 430 0.05 77.44 10.78
N GLN A 431 0.65 77.18 11.94
CA GLN A 431 2.01 77.59 12.26
C GLN A 431 2.83 76.36 12.64
N SER A 432 3.74 75.89 11.79
CA SER A 432 4.67 74.84 12.12
C SER A 432 5.52 75.23 13.34
N LYS A 433 5.89 74.24 14.14
CA LYS A 433 6.80 74.41 15.31
C LYS A 433 8.22 74.92 14.87
N SER A 434 8.54 74.92 13.59
CA SER A 434 9.81 75.43 13.12
C SER A 434 9.86 76.96 13.23
N PRO A 435 10.80 77.53 14.00
CA PRO A 435 10.82 78.98 14.28
C PRO A 435 10.95 79.86 13.05
N SER A 436 11.35 79.36 11.89
CA SER A 436 11.57 80.02 10.65
C SER A 436 10.44 79.85 9.64
N SER A 437 9.37 79.14 9.97
CA SER A 437 8.24 78.94 9.05
C SER A 437 7.29 80.15 9.05
N SER A 438 6.90 80.64 7.87
CA SER A 438 5.80 81.58 7.74
C SER A 438 4.47 80.87 8.01
N PRO A 439 3.48 81.56 8.63
CA PRO A 439 2.17 80.95 8.81
C PRO A 439 1.51 80.64 7.47
N ILE A 440 0.76 79.54 7.44
CA ILE A 440 0.01 79.09 6.27
C ILE A 440 -1.47 79.28 6.61
N TYR A 441 -2.22 79.89 5.72
CA TYR A 441 -3.66 80.08 5.86
C TYR A 441 -4.39 79.07 5.00
N LEU A 442 -5.19 78.17 5.67
CA LEU A 442 -6.00 77.20 4.97
C LEU A 442 -7.14 77.90 4.22
N ASN A 443 -7.37 77.51 3.01
CA ASN A 443 -8.44 77.96 2.14
C ASN A 443 -8.99 76.80 1.31
N THR A 444 -9.77 77.05 0.30
CA THR A 444 -10.40 76.08 -0.58
C THR A 444 -9.42 75.33 -1.49
N THR A 445 -8.15 75.65 -1.47
CA THR A 445 -7.09 74.99 -2.25
C THR A 445 -6.13 74.25 -1.27
N ASN A 446 -5.57 73.15 -1.71
CA ASN A 446 -4.59 72.43 -0.92
C ASN A 446 -3.36 73.23 -0.59
N GLN A 447 -3.17 73.52 0.69
CA GLN A 447 -2.00 74.19 1.22
C GLN A 447 -1.05 73.24 1.89
N PRO A 448 0.25 73.26 1.54
CA PRO A 448 1.22 72.37 2.22
C PRO A 448 1.46 72.88 3.64
N ILE A 449 1.06 72.03 4.64
CA ILE A 449 1.13 72.43 6.06
C ILE A 449 2.38 71.85 6.74
N GLU A 450 2.70 70.62 6.44
CA GLU A 450 3.84 69.89 7.06
C GLU A 450 4.57 69.10 5.98
N LYS A 451 5.88 69.05 6.03
CA LYS A 451 6.72 68.29 5.10
C LYS A 451 7.84 67.63 5.84
N LYS A 452 7.98 66.33 5.59
CA LYS A 452 9.15 65.56 6.04
C LYS A 452 10.00 65.22 4.83
N GLN A 453 11.23 65.64 4.84
CA GLN A 453 12.22 65.19 3.85
C GLN A 453 12.68 63.79 4.16
N SER A 454 13.12 63.06 3.15
CA SER A 454 13.63 61.71 3.28
C SER A 454 14.56 61.56 4.50
N ALA A 455 14.16 60.73 5.42
CA ALA A 455 15.05 60.32 6.52
C ALA A 455 15.81 59.07 6.08
N VAL A 456 17.06 59.24 5.76
CA VAL A 456 17.97 58.14 5.48
C VAL A 456 18.26 57.41 6.78
N THR A 457 18.04 56.10 6.82
CA THR A 457 18.73 55.13 7.68
C THR A 457 18.11 54.65 8.99
N ASP A 458 16.87 54.89 9.35
CA ASP A 458 16.32 54.13 10.47
C ASP A 458 15.44 52.96 9.93
N PRO A 459 15.77 51.71 10.23
CA PRO A 459 14.94 50.56 9.83
C PRO A 459 13.61 50.47 10.58
N LYS A 460 13.34 51.35 11.52
CA LYS A 460 12.08 51.43 12.24
C LYS A 460 11.03 52.16 11.41
N TYR A 461 9.76 51.67 11.51
CA TYR A 461 8.64 52.43 11.01
C TYR A 461 8.68 53.82 11.65
N ASP A 462 8.33 54.85 10.89
CA ASP A 462 8.32 56.20 11.36
C ASP A 462 6.87 56.64 11.60
N SER A 463 6.56 56.99 12.83
CA SER A 463 5.32 57.66 13.19
C SER A 463 5.64 59.12 13.50
N THR A 464 5.03 60.02 12.78
CA THR A 464 5.21 61.46 12.96
C THR A 464 3.89 62.08 13.37
N ILE A 465 3.84 62.66 14.56
CA ILE A 465 2.67 63.32 15.09
C ILE A 465 2.78 64.84 14.84
N VAL A 466 1.76 65.40 14.21
CA VAL A 466 1.56 66.83 14.05
C VAL A 466 0.41 67.26 14.97
N ASN A 467 0.76 67.92 16.05
CA ASN A 467 -0.22 68.37 17.03
C ASN A 467 -0.90 69.64 16.51
N LEU A 468 -2.20 69.54 16.23
CA LEU A 468 -3.00 70.65 15.72
C LEU A 468 -3.35 71.66 16.81
N GLU A 469 -3.47 71.22 18.08
CA GLU A 469 -3.76 72.10 19.22
C GLU A 469 -2.68 73.15 19.42
N ASP A 470 -1.43 72.80 19.14
CA ASP A 470 -0.30 73.68 19.23
C ASP A 470 -0.05 74.53 17.92
N SER A 471 -0.69 74.14 16.81
CA SER A 471 -0.31 74.58 15.48
C SER A 471 -1.44 75.34 14.76
N LEU A 472 -2.69 75.04 15.07
CA LEU A 472 -3.83 75.71 14.46
C LEU A 472 -4.40 76.81 15.34
N SER A 473 -4.65 77.96 14.73
CA SER A 473 -5.36 79.06 15.34
C SER A 473 -6.24 79.84 14.28
N MET A 474 -7.21 80.52 14.74
CA MET A 474 -7.99 81.42 13.92
C MET A 474 -8.20 82.75 14.60
N GLU A 475 -8.41 83.80 13.83
CA GLU A 475 -8.67 85.20 14.31
C GLU A 475 -10.10 85.57 13.90
N ILE A 476 -10.86 86.11 14.83
CA ILE A 476 -12.19 86.65 14.61
C ILE A 476 -12.17 88.16 14.88
N GLU A 477 -12.54 88.97 13.92
CA GLU A 477 -12.70 90.41 14.08
C GLU A 477 -14.04 90.69 14.81
N PRO A 478 -14.16 91.81 15.48
CA PRO A 478 -15.40 92.25 16.09
C PRO A 478 -16.56 92.29 15.10
N ASN A 479 -17.70 91.66 15.44
CA ASN A 479 -18.93 91.56 14.63
C ASN A 479 -18.86 90.61 13.41
N ASP A 480 -17.84 89.80 13.25
CA ASP A 480 -17.73 88.88 12.12
C ASP A 480 -18.68 87.67 12.31
N ALA A 481 -19.06 87.34 13.55
CA ALA A 481 -19.93 86.22 13.86
C ALA A 481 -21.31 86.71 14.37
N LEU A 482 -22.35 85.95 14.06
CA LEU A 482 -23.70 86.13 14.65
C LEU A 482 -23.74 85.63 16.08
N VAL A 483 -24.53 86.34 16.91
CA VAL A 483 -24.72 85.98 18.31
C VAL A 483 -25.52 84.72 18.39
N ASN A 484 -25.12 83.75 19.28
CA ASN A 484 -25.73 82.51 19.51
C ASN A 484 -25.78 81.58 18.28
N ASP A 485 -24.81 81.62 17.46
CA ASP A 485 -24.72 80.75 16.28
C ASP A 485 -23.41 79.95 16.25
N SER A 486 -23.45 78.79 15.59
CA SER A 486 -22.30 77.90 15.43
C SER A 486 -21.87 77.89 13.97
N TYR A 487 -20.57 77.94 13.73
CA TYR A 487 -19.99 77.90 12.40
C TYR A 487 -19.14 76.65 12.23
N GLU A 488 -19.37 75.91 11.16
CA GLU A 488 -18.67 74.70 10.85
C GLU A 488 -17.88 74.83 9.57
N SER A 489 -16.74 74.16 9.50
CA SER A 489 -15.94 74.00 8.32
C SER A 489 -15.45 72.60 8.18
N LYS A 490 -15.40 72.05 6.96
CA LYS A 490 -14.83 70.73 6.68
C LYS A 490 -13.40 70.96 6.17
N ILE A 491 -12.45 70.26 6.84
CA ILE A 491 -11.06 70.24 6.38
C ILE A 491 -10.82 68.90 5.69
N THR A 492 -10.19 68.96 4.51
CA THR A 492 -9.71 67.79 3.79
C THR A 492 -8.20 67.79 3.92
N TRP A 493 -7.71 66.76 4.62
CA TRP A 493 -6.29 66.50 4.72
C TRP A 493 -5.87 65.50 3.65
N THR A 494 -4.75 65.78 2.97
CA THR A 494 -4.20 64.87 1.96
C THR A 494 -2.73 64.61 2.29
N LEU A 495 -2.37 63.30 2.31
CA LEU A 495 -0.98 62.89 2.40
C LEU A 495 -0.47 62.62 0.98
N GLU A 496 0.54 63.36 0.59
CA GLU A 496 1.21 63.21 -0.68
C GLU A 496 2.59 62.60 -0.45
N ASP A 497 2.93 61.61 -1.28
CA ASP A 497 4.30 61.14 -1.37
C ASP A 497 5.20 62.33 -1.79
N ALA A 498 6.37 62.47 -1.20
CA ALA A 498 7.20 63.66 -1.53
C ALA A 498 7.45 63.69 -3.04
N PRO A 499 7.37 64.87 -3.65
CA PRO A 499 7.72 65.01 -5.07
C PRO A 499 9.13 64.47 -5.28
N ARG A 500 9.27 63.56 -6.22
CA ARG A 500 10.60 63.11 -6.64
C ARG A 500 11.44 64.32 -6.98
N PRO A 501 12.74 64.36 -6.60
CA PRO A 501 13.61 65.49 -6.87
C PRO A 501 13.71 65.78 -8.34
#